data_57a57ab589ccc66be0b51d507c79b69d
#
_entry.id   57a57ab589ccc66be0b51d507c79b69d
#
_cell.length_a   1.000
_cell.length_b   1.000
_cell.length_c   1.000
_cell.angle_alpha   90.00
_cell.angle_beta   90.00
_cell.angle_gamma   90.00
#
_symmetry.space_group_name_H-M   'P 1'
#
loop_
_entity.id
_entity.type
_entity.pdbx_description
1 polymer ?
#
loop_
_entity_poly.entity_id
_entity_poly.type
_entity_poly.pdbx_seq_one_letter_code
_entity_poly.pdbx_strand_id
1 'polypeptide(L)'
;FTLLFFSGCALVIWVIWIAMQTGVPTKPAANVAKLAPGFVPEFSLWLFLVGAVATGAWLWLVAWRVGQHRQAIWKSLVLPAAGSTLCWLLLMTLWLPLLDFGRSYGPISRRIATLVPAQGCVIVDGLSQAQIAALQYHGALTLVRSGGLAGSDCQSMVVAPASQATLNQRV
;
A
#
# COMPACT_ATOMS: atom_id res chain seq x y z
N PHE A 1 -9.43 17.50 23.65
CA PHE A 1 -8.41 16.56 23.20
C PHE A 1 -8.87 15.78 21.96
N THR A 2 -10.01 15.09 22.01
CA THR A 2 -10.56 14.23 20.94
C THR A 2 -10.67 14.93 19.58
N LEU A 3 -11.20 16.17 19.55
CA LEU A 3 -11.32 16.96 18.32
C LEU A 3 -9.97 17.24 17.69
N LEU A 4 -9.02 17.71 18.48
CA LEU A 4 -7.66 18.01 18.00
C LEU A 4 -6.96 16.78 17.50
N PHE A 5 -7.12 15.65 18.18
CA PHE A 5 -6.50 14.39 17.79
C PHE A 5 -7.01 13.89 16.43
N PHE A 6 -8.32 13.73 16.26
CA PHE A 6 -8.86 13.20 15.00
C PHE A 6 -8.76 14.18 13.84
N SER A 7 -8.90 15.49 14.09
CA SER A 7 -8.66 16.49 13.05
C SER A 7 -7.19 16.55 12.64
N GLY A 8 -6.27 16.37 13.57
CA GLY A 8 -4.85 16.25 13.29
C GLY A 8 -4.50 15.00 12.49
N CYS A 9 -5.08 13.86 12.86
CA CYS A 9 -4.92 12.61 12.09
C CYS A 9 -5.46 12.77 10.65
N ALA A 10 -6.65 13.33 10.48
CA ALA A 10 -7.23 13.57 9.16
C ALA A 10 -6.33 14.50 8.32
N LEU A 11 -5.80 15.57 8.93
CA LEU A 11 -4.88 16.49 8.26
C LEU A 11 -3.61 15.77 7.81
N VAL A 12 -3.01 14.94 8.66
CA VAL A 12 -1.81 14.16 8.30
C VAL A 12 -2.10 13.22 7.13
N ILE A 13 -3.25 12.53 7.13
CA ILE A 13 -3.65 11.64 6.04
C ILE A 13 -3.75 12.42 4.73
N TRP A 14 -4.40 13.60 4.73
CA TRP A 14 -4.52 14.47 3.57
C TRP A 14 -3.17 15.01 3.08
N VAL A 15 -2.31 15.46 3.99
CA VAL A 15 -0.97 15.97 3.64
C VAL A 15 -0.14 14.89 2.95
N ILE A 16 -0.14 13.67 3.47
CA ILE A 16 0.61 12.57 2.86
C ILE A 16 0.00 12.19 1.51
N TRP A 17 -1.33 12.16 1.38
CA TRP A 17 -1.99 11.89 0.11
C TRP A 17 -1.69 12.96 -0.94
N ILE A 18 -1.74 14.26 -0.58
CA ILE A 18 -1.35 15.35 -1.48
C ILE A 18 0.12 15.21 -1.87
N ALA A 19 1.00 14.89 -0.91
CA ALA A 19 2.41 14.68 -1.18
C ALA A 19 2.65 13.51 -2.14
N MET A 20 1.87 12.43 -2.09
CA MET A 20 1.91 11.34 -3.06
C MET A 20 1.53 11.80 -4.46
N GLN A 21 0.49 12.64 -4.59
CA GLN A 21 -0.04 13.06 -5.90
C GLN A 21 0.79 14.18 -6.55
N THR A 22 1.31 15.11 -5.74
CA THR A 22 1.95 16.33 -6.23
C THR A 22 3.46 16.39 -6.01
N GLY A 23 4.00 15.50 -5.17
CA GLY A 23 5.41 15.59 -4.72
C GLY A 23 5.67 16.65 -3.66
N VAL A 24 4.66 17.42 -3.23
CA VAL A 24 4.79 18.49 -2.23
C VAL A 24 3.85 18.19 -1.03
N PRO A 25 4.36 18.24 0.20
CA PRO A 25 5.73 18.51 0.68
C PRO A 25 6.74 17.39 0.35
N THR A 26 7.98 17.79 0.11
CA THR A 26 9.03 16.85 -0.37
C THR A 26 9.38 15.75 0.64
N LYS A 27 9.39 16.04 1.94
CA LYS A 27 9.73 15.06 2.99
C LYS A 27 8.74 13.89 3.05
N PRO A 28 7.41 14.10 3.16
CA PRO A 28 6.43 13.02 3.09
C PRO A 28 6.49 12.25 1.75
N ALA A 29 6.63 12.94 0.63
CA ALA A 29 6.75 12.31 -0.68
C ALA A 29 7.98 11.37 -0.77
N ALA A 30 9.14 11.81 -0.28
CA ALA A 30 10.35 10.99 -0.23
C ALA A 30 10.19 9.76 0.69
N ASN A 31 9.46 9.90 1.80
CA ASN A 31 9.20 8.77 2.69
C ASN A 31 8.28 7.72 2.02
N VAL A 32 7.25 8.16 1.31
CA VAL A 32 6.39 7.26 0.53
C VAL A 32 7.19 6.54 -0.56
N ALA A 33 8.05 7.26 -1.30
CA ALA A 33 8.91 6.67 -2.32
C ALA A 33 9.88 5.62 -1.77
N LYS A 34 10.35 5.78 -0.53
CA LYS A 34 11.18 4.78 0.16
C LYS A 34 10.38 3.53 0.58
N LEU A 35 9.13 3.73 1.03
CA LEU A 35 8.27 2.63 1.49
C LEU A 35 7.71 1.80 0.33
N ALA A 36 7.46 2.43 -0.81
CA ALA A 36 6.89 1.79 -1.99
C ALA A 36 7.67 2.20 -3.26
N PRO A 37 8.88 1.66 -3.47
CA PRO A 37 9.70 2.01 -4.63
C PRO A 37 9.01 1.58 -5.92
N GLY A 38 8.85 2.55 -6.85
CA GLY A 38 8.19 2.32 -8.13
C GLY A 38 6.66 2.43 -8.09
N PHE A 39 6.08 2.87 -6.98
CA PHE A 39 4.66 3.22 -6.93
C PHE A 39 4.40 4.49 -7.74
N VAL A 40 3.47 4.39 -8.69
CA VAL A 40 2.97 5.54 -9.46
C VAL A 40 1.55 5.82 -8.97
N PRO A 41 1.31 6.97 -8.33
CA PRO A 41 -0.02 7.31 -7.84
C PRO A 41 -0.99 7.56 -9.00
N GLU A 42 -2.10 6.84 -9.02
CA GLU A 42 -3.21 7.09 -9.93
C GLU A 42 -4.27 7.92 -9.21
N PHE A 43 -4.63 9.08 -9.80
CA PHE A 43 -5.67 9.92 -9.25
C PHE A 43 -7.04 9.35 -9.56
N SER A 44 -7.78 8.96 -8.50
CA SER A 44 -9.17 8.53 -8.61
C SER A 44 -10.10 9.62 -8.06
N LEU A 45 -10.86 10.26 -8.95
CA LEU A 45 -11.84 11.29 -8.58
C LEU A 45 -12.87 10.76 -7.58
N TRP A 46 -13.29 9.50 -7.73
CA TRP A 46 -14.29 8.90 -6.86
C TRP A 46 -13.77 8.73 -5.41
N LEU A 47 -12.57 8.23 -5.25
CA LEU A 47 -11.95 8.09 -3.93
C LEU A 47 -11.71 9.45 -3.26
N PHE A 48 -11.29 10.44 -4.05
CA PHE A 48 -11.16 11.82 -3.59
C PHE A 48 -12.49 12.38 -3.09
N LEU A 49 -13.58 12.22 -3.85
CA LEU A 49 -14.91 12.70 -3.47
C LEU A 49 -15.40 12.05 -2.18
N VAL A 50 -15.23 10.75 -2.02
CA VAL A 50 -15.62 10.05 -0.78
C VAL A 50 -14.83 10.60 0.42
N GLY A 51 -13.53 10.80 0.29
CA GLY A 51 -12.71 11.41 1.33
C GLY A 51 -13.11 12.85 1.66
N ALA A 52 -13.39 13.66 0.64
CA ALA A 52 -13.83 15.04 0.80
C ALA A 52 -15.21 15.15 1.50
N VAL A 53 -16.18 14.32 1.10
CA VAL A 53 -17.51 14.27 1.73
C VAL A 53 -17.39 13.83 3.18
N ALA A 54 -16.58 12.81 3.49
CA ALA A 54 -16.38 12.36 4.86
C ALA A 54 -15.74 13.44 5.72
N THR A 55 -14.75 14.16 5.19
CA THR A 55 -14.11 15.29 5.88
C THR A 55 -15.09 16.45 6.09
N GLY A 56 -15.90 16.76 5.07
CA GLY A 56 -16.96 17.77 5.18
C GLY A 56 -18.01 17.41 6.23
N ALA A 57 -18.45 16.16 6.28
CA ALA A 57 -19.36 15.66 7.30
C ALA A 57 -18.76 15.79 8.73
N TRP A 58 -17.47 15.48 8.87
CA TRP A 58 -16.76 15.69 10.14
C TRP A 58 -16.73 17.15 10.56
N LEU A 59 -16.35 18.06 9.66
CA LEU A 59 -16.30 19.49 9.95
C LEU A 59 -17.68 20.04 10.30
N TRP A 60 -18.71 19.59 9.59
CA TRP A 60 -20.11 19.93 9.90
C TRP A 60 -20.51 19.41 11.29
N LEU A 61 -20.18 18.16 11.62
CA LEU A 61 -20.45 17.58 12.95
C LEU A 61 -19.75 18.38 14.06
N VAL A 62 -18.50 18.77 13.84
CA VAL A 62 -17.73 19.57 14.78
C VAL A 62 -18.38 20.96 14.96
N ALA A 63 -18.73 21.65 13.88
CA ALA A 63 -19.37 22.96 13.91
C ALA A 63 -20.73 22.91 14.61
N TRP A 64 -21.57 21.93 14.24
CA TRP A 64 -22.86 21.71 14.88
C TRP A 64 -22.73 21.46 16.38
N ARG A 65 -21.67 20.75 16.76
CA ARG A 65 -21.40 20.40 18.14
C ARG A 65 -20.92 21.55 19.00
N VAL A 66 -20.09 22.44 18.49
CA VAL A 66 -19.56 23.59 19.22
C VAL A 66 -20.69 24.57 19.57
N GLY A 67 -21.77 24.63 18.77
CA GLY A 67 -22.89 25.56 18.94
C GLY A 67 -23.99 25.13 19.93
N GLN A 68 -24.02 23.86 20.39
CA GLN A 68 -25.15 23.36 21.20
C GLN A 68 -24.76 22.85 22.60
N HIS A 69 -25.30 23.52 23.61
CA HIS A 69 -25.20 23.16 25.04
C HIS A 69 -26.22 22.05 25.40
N ARG A 70 -26.05 20.81 25.04
CA ARG A 70 -26.97 19.74 25.45
C ARG A 70 -26.25 18.47 25.94
N GLN A 71 -26.82 17.95 27.00
CA GLN A 71 -26.65 16.68 27.75
C GLN A 71 -25.38 15.81 27.52
N ALA A 72 -24.68 15.49 28.64
CA ALA A 72 -23.27 15.07 28.67
C ALA A 72 -22.97 13.64 28.20
N ILE A 73 -23.88 12.68 28.36
CA ILE A 73 -23.55 11.26 28.25
C ILE A 73 -23.37 10.78 26.80
N TRP A 74 -24.29 11.11 25.91
CA TRP A 74 -24.18 10.77 24.48
C TRP A 74 -23.06 11.55 23.77
N LYS A 75 -22.65 12.62 24.36
CA LYS A 75 -21.64 13.54 23.85
C LYS A 75 -20.24 12.95 23.84
N SER A 76 -19.89 12.12 24.80
CA SER A 76 -18.54 11.56 24.94
C SER A 76 -18.24 10.46 23.92
N LEU A 77 -19.26 9.75 23.42
CA LEU A 77 -19.11 8.62 22.49
C LEU A 77 -19.17 9.02 21.00
N VAL A 78 -20.02 10.00 20.65
CA VAL A 78 -20.24 10.37 19.23
C VAL A 78 -18.98 10.90 18.57
N LEU A 79 -18.23 11.77 19.24
CA LEU A 79 -17.01 12.35 18.67
C LEU A 79 -15.88 11.33 18.48
N PRO A 80 -15.53 10.47 19.45
CA PRO A 80 -14.54 9.44 19.23
C PRO A 80 -14.96 8.44 18.14
N ALA A 81 -16.23 8.02 18.15
CA ALA A 81 -16.76 7.09 17.15
C ALA A 81 -16.71 7.69 15.73
N ALA A 82 -17.22 8.91 15.55
CA ALA A 82 -17.19 9.59 14.27
C ALA A 82 -15.74 9.91 13.81
N GLY A 83 -14.86 10.29 14.73
CA GLY A 83 -13.46 10.57 14.45
C GLY A 83 -12.69 9.31 14.03
N SER A 84 -12.89 8.19 14.71
CA SER A 84 -12.27 6.91 14.32
C SER A 84 -12.80 6.41 12.97
N THR A 85 -14.10 6.54 12.73
CA THR A 85 -14.70 6.21 11.43
C THR A 85 -14.13 7.08 10.31
N LEU A 86 -13.98 8.39 10.55
CA LEU A 86 -13.36 9.29 9.57
C LEU A 86 -11.93 8.86 9.25
N CYS A 87 -11.07 8.67 10.26
CA CYS A 87 -9.68 8.28 10.04
C CYS A 87 -9.58 6.95 9.30
N TRP A 88 -10.39 5.96 9.68
CA TRP A 88 -10.44 4.67 9.00
C TRP A 88 -10.88 4.80 7.55
N LEU A 89 -11.94 5.57 7.29
CA LEU A 89 -12.45 5.78 5.95
C LEU A 89 -11.43 6.50 5.07
N LEU A 90 -10.77 7.55 5.58
CA LEU A 90 -9.71 8.27 4.85
C LEU A 90 -8.53 7.34 4.54
N LEU A 91 -8.09 6.51 5.49
CA LEU A 91 -7.03 5.54 5.26
C LEU A 91 -7.42 4.54 4.17
N MET A 92 -8.64 3.99 4.23
CA MET A 92 -9.11 2.99 3.28
C MET A 92 -9.44 3.57 1.90
N THR A 93 -9.71 4.85 1.77
CA THR A 93 -9.97 5.48 0.47
C THR A 93 -8.72 6.09 -0.15
N LEU A 94 -7.95 6.85 0.62
CA LEU A 94 -6.83 7.62 0.08
C LEU A 94 -5.51 6.84 0.05
N TRP A 95 -5.31 5.91 1.00
CA TRP A 95 -4.07 5.16 1.12
C TRP A 95 -4.16 3.71 0.64
N LEU A 96 -5.36 3.20 0.37
CA LEU A 96 -5.54 1.82 -0.09
C LEU A 96 -4.67 1.48 -1.30
N PRO A 97 -4.59 2.32 -2.36
CA PRO A 97 -3.74 2.01 -3.52
C PRO A 97 -2.26 1.86 -3.16
N LEU A 98 -1.76 2.68 -2.24
CA LEU A 98 -0.38 2.58 -1.74
C LEU A 98 -0.17 1.33 -0.90
N LEU A 99 -1.11 1.02 0.00
CA LEU A 99 -1.04 -0.15 0.88
C LEU A 99 -1.16 -1.45 0.07
N ASP A 100 -2.02 -1.48 -0.93
CA ASP A 100 -2.17 -2.62 -1.83
C ASP A 100 -0.88 -2.83 -2.64
N PHE A 101 -0.33 -1.78 -3.23
CA PHE A 101 0.94 -1.85 -3.93
C PHE A 101 2.08 -2.38 -3.05
N GLY A 102 2.20 -1.86 -1.82
CA GLY A 102 3.28 -2.24 -0.89
C GLY A 102 3.14 -3.65 -0.31
N ARG A 103 1.92 -4.20 -0.27
CA ARG A 103 1.63 -5.54 0.28
C ARG A 103 1.35 -6.60 -0.77
N SER A 104 1.05 -6.21 -2.00
CA SER A 104 0.76 -7.11 -3.09
C SER A 104 2.04 -7.51 -3.83
N TYR A 105 2.20 -8.80 -4.05
CA TYR A 105 3.25 -9.31 -4.94
C TYR A 105 2.88 -9.14 -6.43
N GLY A 106 1.67 -8.69 -6.75
CA GLY A 106 1.18 -8.56 -8.12
C GLY A 106 2.03 -7.66 -9.02
N PRO A 107 2.32 -6.39 -8.64
CA PRO A 107 3.14 -5.49 -9.45
C PRO A 107 4.55 -6.02 -9.71
N ILE A 108 5.18 -6.57 -8.68
CA ILE A 108 6.52 -7.19 -8.78
C ILE A 108 6.49 -8.42 -9.72
N SER A 109 5.50 -9.29 -9.57
CA SER A 109 5.36 -10.49 -10.39
C SER A 109 5.15 -10.15 -11.86
N ARG A 110 4.31 -9.15 -12.17
CA ARG A 110 4.12 -8.67 -13.56
C ARG A 110 5.40 -8.08 -14.13
N ARG A 111 6.14 -7.29 -13.33
CA ARG A 111 7.41 -6.71 -13.78
C ARG A 111 8.47 -7.80 -14.03
N ILE A 112 8.53 -8.83 -13.21
CA ILE A 112 9.42 -9.98 -13.45
C ILE A 112 8.98 -10.71 -14.74
N ALA A 113 7.69 -10.90 -14.95
CA ALA A 113 7.17 -11.54 -16.15
C ALA A 113 7.52 -10.79 -17.46
N THR A 114 7.66 -9.45 -17.41
CA THR A 114 8.11 -8.69 -18.59
C THR A 114 9.61 -8.82 -18.89
N LEU A 115 10.39 -9.25 -17.91
CA LEU A 115 11.85 -9.44 -18.05
C LEU A 115 12.22 -10.87 -18.46
N VAL A 116 11.30 -11.81 -18.32
CA VAL A 116 11.50 -13.23 -18.64
C VAL A 116 10.95 -13.52 -20.03
N PRO A 117 11.67 -14.29 -20.88
CA PRO A 117 11.16 -14.72 -22.19
C PRO A 117 9.86 -15.50 -22.06
N ALA A 118 8.88 -15.22 -22.93
CA ALA A 118 7.50 -15.74 -22.85
C ALA A 118 7.39 -17.29 -22.91
N GLN A 119 8.42 -18.01 -23.33
CA GLN A 119 8.44 -19.47 -23.46
C GLN A 119 9.46 -20.13 -22.53
N GLY A 120 10.03 -19.44 -21.56
CA GLY A 120 11.07 -19.92 -20.67
C GLY A 120 10.54 -20.43 -19.33
N CYS A 121 11.17 -21.47 -18.79
CA CYS A 121 11.04 -21.81 -17.38
C CYS A 121 11.97 -20.91 -16.55
N VAL A 122 11.60 -20.66 -15.29
CA VAL A 122 12.35 -19.84 -14.35
C VAL A 122 12.71 -20.67 -13.13
N ILE A 123 14.00 -20.73 -12.83
CA ILE A 123 14.48 -21.37 -11.61
C ILE A 123 14.24 -20.40 -10.44
N VAL A 124 13.66 -20.89 -9.36
CA VAL A 124 13.43 -20.11 -8.13
C VAL A 124 14.24 -20.68 -6.98
N ASP A 125 14.98 -19.79 -6.30
CA ASP A 125 15.77 -20.15 -5.14
C ASP A 125 15.55 -19.18 -3.98
N GLY A 126 15.34 -19.73 -2.76
CA GLY A 126 15.16 -18.95 -1.55
C GLY A 126 13.82 -18.18 -1.43
N LEU A 127 12.89 -18.35 -2.38
CA LEU A 127 11.58 -17.68 -2.32
C LEU A 127 10.60 -18.42 -1.39
N SER A 128 9.76 -17.64 -0.71
CA SER A 128 8.65 -18.18 0.08
C SER A 128 7.57 -18.78 -0.80
N GLN A 129 6.77 -19.70 -0.26
CA GLN A 129 5.65 -20.32 -0.97
C GLN A 129 4.65 -19.29 -1.52
N ALA A 130 4.41 -18.20 -0.75
CA ALA A 130 3.53 -17.12 -1.16
C ALA A 130 4.08 -16.33 -2.38
N GLN A 131 5.38 -16.11 -2.43
CA GLN A 131 6.04 -15.44 -3.56
C GLN A 131 6.01 -16.33 -4.82
N ILE A 132 6.24 -17.64 -4.67
CA ILE A 132 6.14 -18.60 -5.75
C ILE A 132 4.72 -18.63 -6.32
N ALA A 133 3.70 -18.73 -5.46
CA ALA A 133 2.31 -18.71 -5.89
C ALA A 133 1.93 -17.39 -6.59
N ALA A 134 2.42 -16.25 -6.09
CA ALA A 134 2.18 -14.95 -6.72
C ALA A 134 2.84 -14.84 -8.11
N LEU A 135 4.05 -15.34 -8.28
CA LEU A 135 4.75 -15.38 -9.57
C LEU A 135 4.02 -16.30 -10.58
N GLN A 136 3.51 -17.43 -10.12
CA GLN A 136 2.71 -18.34 -10.97
C GLN A 136 1.38 -17.71 -11.37
N TYR A 137 0.65 -17.10 -10.42
CA TYR A 137 -0.67 -16.57 -10.67
C TYR A 137 -0.65 -15.25 -11.45
N HIS A 138 0.16 -14.26 -11.00
CA HIS A 138 0.21 -12.94 -11.62
C HIS A 138 1.19 -12.81 -12.77
N GLY A 139 2.25 -13.64 -12.78
CA GLY A 139 3.26 -13.65 -13.83
C GLY A 139 3.03 -14.70 -14.90
N ALA A 140 2.11 -15.65 -14.68
CA ALA A 140 1.90 -16.81 -15.56
C ALA A 140 3.19 -17.55 -15.92
N LEU A 141 4.18 -17.57 -14.99
CA LEU A 141 5.49 -18.13 -15.20
C LEU A 141 5.52 -19.62 -14.82
N THR A 142 6.21 -20.42 -15.64
CA THR A 142 6.52 -21.81 -15.30
C THR A 142 7.74 -21.83 -14.37
N LEU A 143 7.51 -22.11 -13.09
CA LEU A 143 8.54 -22.06 -12.06
C LEU A 143 9.06 -23.46 -11.73
N VAL A 144 10.38 -23.59 -11.69
CA VAL A 144 11.08 -24.82 -11.28
C VAL A 144 11.93 -24.49 -10.05
N ARG A 145 11.84 -25.32 -9.01
CA ARG A 145 12.62 -25.12 -7.79
C ARG A 145 14.07 -25.52 -8.03
N SER A 146 15.03 -24.77 -7.49
CA SER A 146 16.44 -25.13 -7.52
C SER A 146 16.65 -26.52 -6.89
N GLY A 147 17.27 -27.44 -7.61
CA GLY A 147 17.45 -28.84 -7.20
C GLY A 147 16.49 -29.85 -7.84
N GLY A 148 15.53 -29.46 -8.68
CA GLY A 148 14.72 -30.35 -9.49
C GLY A 148 15.43 -30.72 -10.78
N LEU A 149 15.27 -32.00 -11.23
CA LEU A 149 15.87 -32.51 -12.46
C LEU A 149 15.45 -31.80 -13.77
N ALA A 150 14.38 -31.02 -13.71
CA ALA A 150 13.84 -30.23 -14.83
C ALA A 150 14.48 -28.84 -15.01
N GLY A 151 15.46 -28.46 -14.21
CA GLY A 151 16.06 -27.12 -14.21
C GLY A 151 17.17 -26.90 -15.23
N SER A 152 17.60 -27.91 -15.98
CA SER A 152 18.75 -27.82 -16.89
C SER A 152 18.50 -26.93 -18.12
N ASP A 153 17.25 -26.72 -18.52
CA ASP A 153 16.89 -25.96 -19.72
C ASP A 153 16.37 -24.54 -19.43
N CYS A 154 16.34 -24.13 -18.16
CA CYS A 154 15.83 -22.82 -17.77
C CYS A 154 16.94 -21.76 -17.87
N GLN A 155 16.72 -20.72 -18.68
CA GLN A 155 17.68 -19.64 -18.92
C GLN A 155 17.61 -18.52 -17.88
N SER A 156 16.55 -18.47 -17.06
CA SER A 156 16.32 -17.39 -16.11
C SER A 156 16.23 -17.91 -14.68
N MET A 157 16.82 -17.17 -13.74
CA MET A 157 16.79 -17.51 -12.32
C MET A 157 16.31 -16.31 -11.50
N VAL A 158 15.39 -16.54 -10.57
CA VAL A 158 14.92 -15.55 -9.60
C VAL A 158 15.37 -15.98 -8.19
N VAL A 159 16.20 -15.16 -7.57
CA VAL A 159 16.80 -15.44 -6.28
C VAL A 159 16.33 -14.40 -5.25
N ALA A 160 15.98 -14.85 -4.05
CA ALA A 160 15.68 -13.95 -2.95
C ALA A 160 16.96 -13.21 -2.50
N PRO A 161 16.87 -11.93 -2.10
CA PRO A 161 18.04 -11.12 -1.69
C PRO A 161 18.83 -11.75 -0.55
N ALA A 162 18.19 -12.51 0.33
CA ALA A 162 18.85 -13.25 1.40
C ALA A 162 19.71 -14.41 0.88
N SER A 163 19.30 -15.08 -0.20
CA SER A 163 20.06 -16.16 -0.85
C SER A 163 21.18 -15.64 -1.75
N GLN A 164 21.03 -14.43 -2.28
CA GLN A 164 22.06 -13.80 -3.11
C GLN A 164 23.37 -13.54 -2.36
N ALA A 165 23.27 -13.20 -1.06
CA ALA A 165 24.45 -13.02 -0.21
C ALA A 165 25.25 -14.32 -0.05
N THR A 166 24.58 -15.46 0.02
CA THR A 166 25.23 -16.79 0.12
C THR A 166 25.82 -17.26 -1.21
N LEU A 167 25.25 -16.88 -2.33
CA LEU A 167 25.78 -17.18 -3.65
C LEU A 167 27.07 -16.38 -3.93
N ASN A 168 27.09 -15.10 -3.57
CA ASN A 168 28.27 -14.24 -3.74
C ASN A 168 29.47 -14.65 -2.84
N GLN A 169 29.21 -15.40 -1.77
CA GLN A 169 30.30 -15.96 -0.93
C GLN A 169 30.90 -17.25 -1.48
N ARG A 170 30.28 -17.88 -2.47
CA ARG A 170 30.74 -19.15 -3.04
C ARG A 170 31.49 -18.98 -4.38
N VAL A 171 31.60 -17.76 -4.88
CA VAL A 171 32.40 -17.34 -6.04
C VAL A 171 33.67 -16.66 -5.55
#